data_6726c162b1ffc9711796c1132403d176
#
_entry.id   6726c162b1ffc9711796c1132403d176
#
_cell.length_a   1.000
_cell.length_b   1.000
_cell.length_c   1.000
_cell.angle_alpha   90.00
_cell.angle_beta   90.00
_cell.angle_gamma   90.00
#
_symmetry.space_group_name_H-M   'P 1'
#
loop_
_entity.id
_entity.type
_entity.pdbx_description
1 polymer ?
#
loop_
_entity_poly.entity_id
_entity_poly.type
_entity_poly.pdbx_seq_one_letter_code
_entity_poly.pdbx_strand_id
1 'polypeptide(L)'
;MAKGNMFIGNGRGKVGNLVVSTRAGEQVTRVYQPRVANPKSYSQMLQRAKFANAVKFYKKAVQNFFKFAFEDKRKTESDYNAFMRHNVMNSALLSKVNVDDAYFPALGRWVMSSGSLPNPFNIEADESAGFSFDNDGFDGNATIGQISSSLIGQGFNSGDIITFVLITSPVTSLDFDLSSLNYNGPKQPEWLIVQFVVDPKDNRSLSQANYIGARYGGLSGFEGNSLVVAEGKISWDGNFEDLMAATCCIATRKTGNSVQATNTTLFGNTNFNKMLASAEGTDYENEVLVSWGAKEGAILKGSIATRSGAGTDRVVGLKVNGDLPPITQVATTGDVTYTITADYGDLKDVAPANVPAGITVKSHSLSANKKTYTLILTYPQTHPAGMITYMGKDIINVPESVEPGGGGA
;
A
#
# COMPACT_ATOMS: atom_id res chain seq x y z
N MET A 1 -9.98 -19.12 28.65
CA MET A 1 -10.27 -17.88 29.39
C MET A 1 -11.59 -18.07 30.11
N ALA A 2 -11.61 -17.88 31.44
CA ALA A 2 -12.85 -17.94 32.21
C ALA A 2 -13.57 -16.59 32.14
N LYS A 3 -14.87 -16.62 31.87
CA LYS A 3 -15.76 -15.46 31.90
C LYS A 3 -16.66 -15.59 33.12
N GLY A 4 -16.82 -14.54 33.88
CA GLY A 4 -17.76 -14.52 35.00
C GLY A 4 -17.40 -13.47 36.05
N ASN A 5 -18.35 -13.13 36.88
CA ASN A 5 -18.15 -12.33 38.08
C ASN A 5 -17.43 -13.22 39.10
N MET A 6 -16.15 -13.06 39.28
CA MET A 6 -15.44 -13.62 40.40
C MET A 6 -15.52 -12.70 41.61
N PHE A 7 -15.22 -13.23 42.81
CA PHE A 7 -15.19 -12.60 44.12
C PHE A 7 -14.53 -11.20 44.23
N ILE A 8 -13.97 -10.70 43.14
CA ILE A 8 -13.15 -9.47 43.11
C ILE A 8 -13.95 -8.25 42.60
N GLY A 9 -15.26 -8.39 42.38
CA GLY A 9 -16.10 -7.30 41.84
C GLY A 9 -15.64 -6.87 40.41
N ASN A 10 -16.06 -5.70 39.93
CA ASN A 10 -15.71 -5.17 38.60
C ASN A 10 -14.30 -4.56 38.53
N GLY A 11 -13.35 -5.13 39.24
CA GLY A 11 -11.98 -4.65 39.28
C GLY A 11 -11.19 -4.91 37.98
N ARG A 12 -10.23 -4.04 37.68
CA ARG A 12 -9.22 -4.22 36.64
C ARG A 12 -7.85 -4.23 37.30
N GLY A 13 -6.97 -5.10 36.84
CA GLY A 13 -5.59 -5.14 37.32
C GLY A 13 -5.03 -6.53 37.53
N LYS A 14 -3.88 -6.59 38.19
CA LYS A 14 -3.19 -7.82 38.52
C LYS A 14 -3.46 -8.17 39.99
N VAL A 15 -3.91 -9.40 40.21
CA VAL A 15 -4.08 -9.97 41.57
C VAL A 15 -3.32 -11.31 41.64
N GLY A 16 -2.18 -11.31 42.32
CA GLY A 16 -1.30 -12.48 42.33
C GLY A 16 -0.88 -12.88 40.91
N ASN A 17 -1.19 -14.11 40.52
CA ASN A 17 -0.92 -14.66 39.19
C ASN A 17 -2.06 -14.46 38.20
N LEU A 18 -3.10 -13.68 38.54
CA LEU A 18 -4.23 -13.41 37.67
C LEU A 18 -4.23 -11.96 37.22
N VAL A 19 -4.59 -11.75 35.96
CA VAL A 19 -4.87 -10.45 35.39
C VAL A 19 -6.36 -10.40 35.06
N VAL A 20 -7.03 -9.39 35.62
CA VAL A 20 -8.44 -9.14 35.43
C VAL A 20 -8.63 -7.94 34.50
N SER A 21 -9.41 -8.09 33.48
CA SER A 21 -9.76 -7.04 32.52
C SER A 21 -11.24 -7.10 32.19
N THR A 22 -11.83 -5.96 31.84
CA THR A 22 -13.23 -5.91 31.36
C THR A 22 -13.22 -5.76 29.85
N ARG A 23 -13.99 -6.60 29.17
CA ARG A 23 -14.19 -6.53 27.72
C ARG A 23 -15.69 -6.57 27.41
N ALA A 24 -16.19 -5.53 26.76
CA ALA A 24 -17.61 -5.41 26.39
C ALA A 24 -18.57 -5.61 27.59
N GLY A 25 -18.24 -5.08 28.75
CA GLY A 25 -19.05 -5.23 29.99
C GLY A 25 -18.83 -6.54 30.73
N GLU A 26 -18.12 -7.51 30.17
CA GLU A 26 -17.80 -8.78 30.82
C GLU A 26 -16.42 -8.76 31.45
N GLN A 27 -16.30 -9.31 32.62
CA GLN A 27 -15.00 -9.48 33.30
C GLN A 27 -14.29 -10.72 32.74
N VAL A 28 -13.06 -10.52 32.28
CA VAL A 28 -12.21 -11.57 31.74
C VAL A 28 -10.99 -11.74 32.63
N THR A 29 -10.81 -12.93 33.16
CA THR A 29 -9.65 -13.30 33.99
C THR A 29 -8.71 -14.21 33.21
N ARG A 30 -7.43 -13.90 33.24
CA ARG A 30 -6.36 -14.70 32.62
C ARG A 30 -5.18 -14.86 33.55
N VAL A 31 -4.42 -15.92 33.37
CA VAL A 31 -3.14 -16.10 34.08
C VAL A 31 -2.15 -15.03 33.63
N TYR A 32 -1.45 -14.45 34.60
CA TYR A 32 -0.37 -13.51 34.30
C TYR A 32 0.79 -14.21 33.62
N GLN A 33 1.21 -13.67 32.51
CA GLN A 33 2.31 -14.19 31.71
C GLN A 33 3.46 -13.16 31.74
N PRO A 34 4.46 -13.34 32.58
CA PRO A 34 5.51 -12.34 32.82
C PRO A 34 6.44 -12.15 31.60
N ARG A 35 6.57 -13.17 30.78
CA ARG A 35 7.34 -13.12 29.54
C ARG A 35 6.51 -13.68 28.38
N VAL A 36 6.25 -12.85 27.43
CA VAL A 36 5.61 -13.25 26.17
C VAL A 36 6.71 -13.38 25.12
N ALA A 37 6.90 -14.59 24.60
CA ALA A 37 7.80 -14.79 23.48
C ALA A 37 7.29 -14.01 22.26
N ASN A 38 8.17 -13.27 21.62
CA ASN A 38 7.91 -12.60 20.36
C ASN A 38 8.83 -13.20 19.28
N PRO A 39 8.45 -14.32 18.68
CA PRO A 39 9.31 -15.07 17.76
C PRO A 39 9.55 -14.33 16.44
N LYS A 40 8.79 -13.24 16.16
CA LYS A 40 8.85 -12.50 14.89
C LYS A 40 8.78 -13.46 13.68
N SER A 41 7.88 -14.45 13.77
CA SER A 41 7.68 -15.38 12.67
C SER A 41 7.12 -14.65 11.46
N TYR A 42 7.30 -15.24 10.28
CA TYR A 42 6.78 -14.73 9.02
C TYR A 42 5.30 -14.30 9.12
N SER A 43 4.42 -15.21 9.53
CA SER A 43 2.99 -14.92 9.65
C SER A 43 2.66 -13.80 10.63
N GLN A 44 3.43 -13.67 11.72
CA GLN A 44 3.25 -12.57 12.67
C GLN A 44 3.67 -11.24 12.07
N MET A 45 4.77 -11.20 11.33
CA MET A 45 5.25 -9.96 10.71
C MET A 45 4.34 -9.54 9.56
N LEU A 46 3.85 -10.49 8.75
CA LEU A 46 2.85 -10.26 7.72
C LEU A 46 1.58 -9.61 8.30
N GLN A 47 1.02 -10.22 9.36
CA GLN A 47 -0.15 -9.65 10.02
C GLN A 47 0.12 -8.26 10.59
N ARG A 48 1.28 -8.03 11.20
CA ARG A 48 1.64 -6.71 11.75
C ARG A 48 1.73 -5.64 10.68
N ALA A 49 2.37 -5.94 9.55
CA ALA A 49 2.50 -5.01 8.45
C ALA A 49 1.12 -4.64 7.87
N LYS A 50 0.29 -5.62 7.56
CA LYS A 50 -1.07 -5.40 7.07
C LYS A 50 -1.93 -4.65 8.08
N PHE A 51 -1.86 -5.03 9.36
CA PHE A 51 -2.59 -4.36 10.42
C PHE A 51 -2.15 -2.89 10.58
N ALA A 52 -0.85 -2.62 10.52
CA ALA A 52 -0.32 -1.26 10.64
C ALA A 52 -0.80 -0.36 9.48
N ASN A 53 -0.79 -0.86 8.24
CA ASN A 53 -1.33 -0.13 7.09
C ASN A 53 -2.83 0.15 7.27
N ALA A 54 -3.62 -0.85 7.65
CA ALA A 54 -5.06 -0.66 7.88
C ALA A 54 -5.34 0.36 9.01
N VAL A 55 -4.54 0.37 10.08
CA VAL A 55 -4.65 1.37 11.17
C VAL A 55 -4.32 2.77 10.66
N LYS A 56 -3.28 2.90 9.85
CA LYS A 56 -2.91 4.20 9.26
C LYS A 56 -3.99 4.72 8.33
N PHE A 57 -4.52 3.85 7.46
CA PHE A 57 -5.63 4.20 6.60
C PHE A 57 -6.84 4.71 7.40
N TYR A 58 -7.28 3.97 8.43
CA TYR A 58 -8.39 4.37 9.27
C TYR A 58 -8.15 5.71 9.98
N LYS A 59 -6.94 5.93 10.49
CA LYS A 59 -6.60 7.17 11.21
C LYS A 59 -6.46 8.38 10.29
N LYS A 60 -6.03 8.19 9.07
CA LYS A 60 -5.85 9.26 8.07
C LYS A 60 -7.14 9.60 7.36
N ALA A 61 -8.00 8.60 7.12
CA ALA A 61 -9.36 8.86 6.74
C ALA A 61 -10.07 9.67 7.84
N VAL A 62 -11.05 10.44 7.45
CA VAL A 62 -11.93 11.11 8.43
C VAL A 62 -12.60 10.01 9.24
N GLN A 63 -12.15 9.77 10.47
CA GLN A 63 -12.60 8.65 11.30
C GLN A 63 -14.13 8.63 11.46
N ASN A 64 -14.75 9.80 11.52
CA ASN A 64 -16.20 9.95 11.61
C ASN A 64 -16.94 9.44 10.36
N PHE A 65 -16.25 9.37 9.21
CA PHE A 65 -16.81 8.84 7.97
C PHE A 65 -17.24 7.38 8.12
N PHE A 66 -16.44 6.55 8.79
CA PHE A 66 -16.74 5.13 8.99
C PHE A 66 -17.81 4.86 10.07
N LYS A 67 -18.29 5.87 10.77
CA LYS A 67 -19.23 5.70 11.89
C LYS A 67 -20.55 5.02 11.49
N PHE A 68 -20.99 5.20 10.25
CA PHE A 68 -22.24 4.64 9.74
C PHE A 68 -22.03 3.77 8.49
N ALA A 69 -20.79 3.41 8.18
CA ALA A 69 -20.47 2.69 6.97
C ALA A 69 -20.67 1.16 7.06
N PHE A 70 -20.80 0.60 8.26
CA PHE A 70 -20.89 -0.86 8.47
C PHE A 70 -22.20 -1.23 9.16
N GLU A 71 -23.16 -1.73 8.38
CA GLU A 71 -24.46 -2.20 8.88
C GLU A 71 -24.30 -3.50 9.67
N ASP A 72 -23.41 -4.38 9.26
CA ASP A 72 -23.14 -5.69 9.87
C ASP A 72 -22.33 -5.61 11.18
N LYS A 73 -22.21 -4.42 11.74
CA LYS A 73 -21.51 -4.18 12.99
C LYS A 73 -22.19 -4.92 14.16
N ARG A 74 -21.39 -5.69 14.89
CA ARG A 74 -21.88 -6.44 16.06
C ARG A 74 -22.25 -5.47 17.18
N LYS A 75 -23.24 -5.85 18.01
CA LYS A 75 -23.78 -5.01 19.10
C LYS A 75 -22.73 -4.35 20.00
N THR A 76 -21.58 -5.02 20.23
CA THR A 76 -20.49 -4.53 21.09
C THR A 76 -19.25 -4.12 20.29
N GLU A 77 -19.35 -4.07 18.98
CA GLU A 77 -18.23 -3.76 18.09
C GLU A 77 -18.16 -2.24 17.87
N SER A 78 -16.96 -1.68 17.98
CA SER A 78 -16.71 -0.29 17.59
C SER A 78 -16.59 -0.17 16.06
N ASP A 79 -16.79 1.03 15.52
CA ASP A 79 -16.61 1.29 14.08
C ASP A 79 -15.20 0.95 13.62
N TYR A 80 -14.20 1.25 14.44
CA TYR A 80 -12.83 0.83 14.22
C TYR A 80 -12.68 -0.70 14.09
N ASN A 81 -13.29 -1.47 15.00
CA ASN A 81 -13.18 -2.92 14.95
C ASN A 81 -13.92 -3.51 13.75
N ALA A 82 -15.07 -2.95 13.35
CA ALA A 82 -15.80 -3.34 12.15
C ALA A 82 -14.95 -3.08 10.91
N PHE A 83 -14.37 -1.88 10.78
CA PHE A 83 -13.46 -1.56 9.71
C PHE A 83 -12.26 -2.52 9.65
N MET A 84 -11.60 -2.78 10.78
CA MET A 84 -10.46 -3.69 10.84
C MET A 84 -10.82 -5.13 10.48
N ARG A 85 -12.01 -5.60 10.86
CA ARG A 85 -12.51 -6.92 10.51
C ARG A 85 -12.63 -7.13 9.01
N HIS A 86 -13.13 -6.11 8.30
CA HIS A 86 -13.27 -6.16 6.85
C HIS A 86 -11.94 -5.94 6.10
N ASN A 87 -11.00 -5.17 6.67
CA ASN A 87 -9.94 -4.59 5.90
C ASN A 87 -8.51 -5.06 6.19
N VAL A 88 -8.24 -5.71 7.33
CA VAL A 88 -6.87 -6.15 7.64
C VAL A 88 -6.30 -7.07 6.56
N MET A 89 -7.11 -8.00 6.05
CA MET A 89 -6.64 -8.93 5.00
C MET A 89 -6.57 -8.29 3.62
N ASN A 90 -7.38 -7.27 3.37
CA ASN A 90 -7.46 -6.52 2.10
C ASN A 90 -6.40 -5.41 2.00
N SER A 91 -5.73 -5.11 3.11
CA SER A 91 -4.64 -4.15 3.17
C SER A 91 -3.44 -4.63 2.37
N ALA A 92 -2.87 -3.78 1.54
CA ALA A 92 -1.62 -4.07 0.88
C ALA A 92 -0.48 -4.24 1.89
N LEU A 93 0.49 -5.05 1.51
CA LEU A 93 1.68 -5.25 2.29
C LEU A 93 2.69 -4.13 1.96
N LEU A 94 2.92 -3.22 2.88
CA LEU A 94 3.82 -2.10 2.70
C LEU A 94 5.01 -2.17 3.66
N SER A 95 6.16 -1.63 3.25
CA SER A 95 7.33 -1.53 4.11
C SER A 95 7.03 -0.69 5.36
N LYS A 96 7.79 -0.91 6.42
CA LYS A 96 7.62 -0.15 7.66
C LYS A 96 7.79 1.35 7.44
N VAL A 97 8.73 1.74 6.58
CA VAL A 97 8.99 3.14 6.23
C VAL A 97 7.78 3.73 5.51
N ASN A 98 7.26 3.07 4.49
CA ASN A 98 6.09 3.53 3.76
C ASN A 98 4.88 3.71 4.68
N VAL A 99 4.67 2.81 5.64
CA VAL A 99 3.58 2.94 6.61
C VAL A 99 3.84 4.05 7.63
N ASP A 100 5.05 4.15 8.18
CA ASP A 100 5.38 5.13 9.22
C ASP A 100 5.38 6.56 8.67
N ASP A 101 5.96 6.78 7.50
CA ASP A 101 6.02 8.07 6.84
C ASP A 101 4.73 8.43 6.09
N ALA A 102 3.77 7.51 6.08
CA ALA A 102 2.47 7.67 5.45
C ALA A 102 2.51 7.88 3.92
N TYR A 103 3.50 7.29 3.24
CA TYR A 103 3.59 7.39 1.79
C TYR A 103 2.37 6.77 1.09
N PHE A 104 1.85 5.64 1.60
CA PHE A 104 0.74 4.91 0.99
C PHE A 104 -0.29 4.34 1.97
N PRO A 105 -0.86 5.10 2.89
CA PRO A 105 -1.89 4.55 3.78
C PRO A 105 -3.18 4.18 3.03
N ALA A 106 -3.28 4.56 1.74
CA ALA A 106 -4.47 4.31 0.93
C ALA A 106 -4.38 3.02 0.09
N LEU A 107 -3.22 2.35 0.03
CA LEU A 107 -3.05 1.19 -0.85
C LEU A 107 -3.64 -0.09 -0.23
N GLY A 108 -4.63 -0.65 -0.90
CA GLY A 108 -5.33 -1.88 -0.48
C GLY A 108 -6.67 -2.02 -1.19
N ARG A 109 -7.25 -3.21 -1.13
CA ARG A 109 -8.61 -3.49 -1.62
C ARG A 109 -9.63 -3.15 -0.54
N TRP A 110 -9.73 -1.88 -0.23
CA TRP A 110 -10.49 -1.40 0.93
C TRP A 110 -11.99 -1.59 0.75
N VAL A 111 -12.61 -2.28 1.70
CA VAL A 111 -14.06 -2.26 1.89
C VAL A 111 -14.40 -0.98 2.64
N MET A 112 -15.06 -0.06 1.96
CA MET A 112 -15.39 1.26 2.47
C MET A 112 -16.70 1.26 3.23
N SER A 113 -17.63 0.40 2.82
CA SER A 113 -18.89 0.17 3.52
C SER A 113 -19.39 -1.26 3.30
N SER A 114 -20.21 -1.73 4.23
CA SER A 114 -20.86 -3.06 4.14
C SER A 114 -22.31 -2.94 4.63
N GLY A 115 -23.25 -3.30 3.76
CA GLY A 115 -24.67 -3.23 4.07
C GLY A 115 -25.57 -3.71 2.94
N SER A 116 -26.86 -3.40 3.08
CA SER A 116 -27.94 -3.93 2.24
C SER A 116 -28.56 -2.90 1.28
N LEU A 117 -28.17 -1.62 1.36
CA LEU A 117 -28.67 -0.62 0.42
C LEU A 117 -28.12 -0.85 -0.99
N PRO A 118 -28.87 -0.55 -2.04
CA PRO A 118 -28.38 -0.58 -3.42
C PRO A 118 -27.25 0.46 -3.62
N ASN A 119 -26.40 0.24 -4.59
CA ASN A 119 -25.41 1.24 -4.99
C ASN A 119 -26.13 2.40 -5.68
N PRO A 120 -25.87 3.67 -5.26
CA PRO A 120 -26.55 4.82 -5.87
C PRO A 120 -26.09 5.09 -7.30
N PHE A 121 -24.85 4.77 -7.63
CA PHE A 121 -24.24 5.00 -8.93
C PHE A 121 -23.28 3.87 -9.28
N ASN A 122 -23.19 3.49 -10.54
CA ASN A 122 -22.14 2.65 -11.06
C ASN A 122 -20.88 3.50 -11.29
N ILE A 123 -19.71 2.95 -10.97
CA ILE A 123 -18.42 3.64 -11.12
C ILE A 123 -17.71 3.07 -12.34
N GLU A 124 -17.26 3.94 -13.21
CA GLU A 124 -16.44 3.61 -14.35
C GLU A 124 -15.11 4.36 -14.29
N ALA A 125 -14.02 3.70 -14.72
CA ALA A 125 -12.76 4.39 -14.97
C ALA A 125 -12.79 4.95 -16.38
N ASP A 126 -12.38 6.19 -16.52
CA ASP A 126 -12.15 6.80 -17.81
C ASP A 126 -10.74 6.46 -18.33
N GLU A 127 -10.56 6.40 -19.66
CA GLU A 127 -9.25 6.17 -20.29
C GLU A 127 -8.22 7.26 -19.93
N SER A 128 -8.70 8.47 -19.66
CA SER A 128 -7.90 9.61 -19.14
C SER A 128 -7.54 9.51 -17.66
N ALA A 129 -7.62 8.32 -17.07
CA ALA A 129 -7.39 8.04 -15.67
C ALA A 129 -8.35 8.71 -14.67
N GLY A 130 -9.46 9.28 -15.17
CA GLY A 130 -10.52 9.85 -14.38
C GLY A 130 -11.52 8.82 -13.85
N PHE A 131 -12.55 9.31 -13.16
CA PHE A 131 -13.66 8.51 -12.65
C PHE A 131 -14.98 9.15 -12.98
N SER A 132 -15.91 8.35 -13.45
CA SER A 132 -17.29 8.76 -13.68
C SER A 132 -18.27 7.87 -12.92
N PHE A 133 -19.38 8.47 -12.53
CA PHE A 133 -20.50 7.81 -11.90
C PHE A 133 -21.72 8.03 -12.80
N ASP A 134 -22.38 6.96 -13.20
CA ASP A 134 -23.61 7.07 -14.01
C ASP A 134 -24.73 7.77 -13.23
N ASN A 135 -25.42 8.72 -13.86
CA ASN A 135 -26.45 9.53 -13.23
C ASN A 135 -27.76 9.65 -14.02
N ASP A 136 -28.14 8.66 -14.79
CA ASP A 136 -29.39 8.61 -15.55
C ASP A 136 -29.61 9.77 -16.56
N GLY A 137 -28.54 10.36 -17.08
CA GLY A 137 -28.63 11.34 -18.18
C GLY A 137 -28.80 12.81 -17.74
N PHE A 138 -28.51 13.14 -16.48
CA PHE A 138 -28.50 14.54 -16.05
C PHE A 138 -27.33 15.32 -16.65
N ASP A 139 -27.57 16.59 -16.94
CA ASP A 139 -26.57 17.53 -17.48
C ASP A 139 -25.93 18.40 -16.38
N GLY A 140 -25.05 19.32 -16.81
CA GLY A 140 -24.30 20.21 -15.90
C GLY A 140 -25.17 21.17 -15.06
N ASN A 141 -26.43 21.34 -15.40
CA ASN A 141 -27.38 22.20 -14.68
C ASN A 141 -28.20 21.39 -13.64
N ALA A 142 -27.98 20.07 -13.55
CA ALA A 142 -28.74 19.23 -12.66
C ALA A 142 -28.60 19.66 -11.19
N THR A 143 -29.74 19.78 -10.53
CA THR A 143 -29.78 20.07 -9.09
C THR A 143 -29.71 18.78 -8.28
N ILE A 144 -29.29 18.90 -7.01
CA ILE A 144 -29.33 17.80 -6.05
C ILE A 144 -30.75 17.23 -5.96
N GLY A 145 -31.79 18.08 -6.09
CA GLY A 145 -33.18 17.64 -6.06
C GLY A 145 -33.57 16.75 -7.23
N GLN A 146 -33.09 17.03 -8.44
CA GLN A 146 -33.32 16.18 -9.59
C GLN A 146 -32.63 14.83 -9.44
N ILE A 147 -31.36 14.82 -9.03
CA ILE A 147 -30.61 13.60 -8.73
C ILE A 147 -31.28 12.80 -7.60
N SER A 148 -31.75 13.50 -6.55
CA SER A 148 -32.47 12.88 -5.43
C SER A 148 -33.76 12.21 -5.87
N SER A 149 -34.48 12.83 -6.80
CA SER A 149 -35.73 12.26 -7.35
C SER A 149 -35.48 10.96 -8.11
N SER A 150 -34.40 10.89 -8.88
CA SER A 150 -33.97 9.65 -9.54
C SER A 150 -33.60 8.59 -8.53
N LEU A 151 -32.78 8.94 -7.51
CA LEU A 151 -32.38 8.01 -6.46
C LEU A 151 -33.59 7.44 -5.68
N ILE A 152 -34.61 8.26 -5.43
CA ILE A 152 -35.86 7.78 -4.80
C ILE A 152 -36.53 6.73 -5.70
N GLY A 153 -36.51 6.92 -7.02
CA GLY A 153 -36.99 5.92 -7.98
C GLY A 153 -36.21 4.59 -7.94
N GLN A 154 -34.98 4.62 -7.47
CA GLN A 154 -34.09 3.44 -7.30
C GLN A 154 -34.22 2.80 -5.91
N GLY A 155 -35.07 3.31 -5.00
CA GLY A 155 -35.31 2.76 -3.67
C GLY A 155 -34.63 3.48 -2.51
N PHE A 156 -34.04 4.65 -2.76
CA PHE A 156 -33.58 5.53 -1.69
C PHE A 156 -34.72 6.32 -1.06
N ASN A 157 -34.50 6.81 0.14
CA ASN A 157 -35.47 7.62 0.86
C ASN A 157 -34.97 9.06 1.00
N SER A 158 -35.91 10.01 1.08
CA SER A 158 -35.56 11.36 1.51
C SER A 158 -34.91 11.31 2.90
N GLY A 159 -33.78 11.99 3.05
CA GLY A 159 -32.96 11.94 4.26
C GLY A 159 -31.80 10.94 4.23
N ASP A 160 -31.71 10.06 3.24
CA ASP A 160 -30.51 9.24 3.01
C ASP A 160 -29.32 10.15 2.67
N ILE A 161 -28.13 9.72 3.05
CA ILE A 161 -26.90 10.49 2.81
C ILE A 161 -26.08 9.79 1.74
N ILE A 162 -25.76 10.50 0.68
CA ILE A 162 -24.84 10.06 -0.38
C ILE A 162 -23.47 10.69 -0.13
N THR A 163 -22.44 9.87 -0.14
CA THR A 163 -21.07 10.29 0.14
C THR A 163 -20.14 9.83 -0.98
N PHE A 164 -19.52 10.78 -1.64
CA PHE A 164 -18.44 10.54 -2.59
C PHE A 164 -17.10 10.67 -1.87
N VAL A 165 -16.21 9.75 -2.12
CA VAL A 165 -14.85 9.73 -1.56
C VAL A 165 -13.86 9.65 -2.70
N LEU A 166 -12.90 10.54 -2.73
CA LEU A 166 -11.74 10.49 -3.61
C LEU A 166 -10.48 10.46 -2.74
N ILE A 167 -9.55 9.62 -3.12
CA ILE A 167 -8.23 9.53 -2.52
C ILE A 167 -7.23 9.69 -3.65
N THR A 168 -6.31 10.61 -3.53
CA THR A 168 -5.24 10.82 -4.52
C THR A 168 -3.88 10.86 -3.87
N SER A 169 -2.88 10.40 -4.59
CA SER A 169 -1.48 10.51 -4.20
C SER A 169 -0.62 10.75 -5.45
N PRO A 170 0.34 11.66 -5.41
CA PRO A 170 1.22 11.94 -6.53
C PRO A 170 2.23 10.82 -6.81
N VAL A 171 2.17 9.73 -6.08
CA VAL A 171 3.12 8.65 -6.23
C VAL A 171 2.64 7.68 -7.31
N THR A 172 3.41 7.58 -8.37
CA THR A 172 3.12 6.73 -9.55
C THR A 172 3.98 5.46 -9.60
N SER A 173 5.02 5.37 -8.77
CA SER A 173 5.87 4.18 -8.64
C SER A 173 6.16 3.88 -7.18
N LEU A 174 6.14 2.59 -6.81
CA LEU A 174 6.69 2.12 -5.57
C LEU A 174 8.19 1.90 -5.80
N ASP A 175 8.99 2.77 -5.26
CA ASP A 175 10.42 2.57 -5.14
C ASP A 175 10.65 1.63 -3.95
N PHE A 176 10.86 0.35 -4.25
CA PHE A 176 11.01 -0.70 -3.24
C PHE A 176 12.42 -0.84 -2.71
N ASP A 177 13.32 -0.02 -3.18
CA ASP A 177 14.67 0.03 -2.67
C ASP A 177 14.63 0.67 -1.27
N LEU A 178 14.95 -0.12 -0.26
CA LEU A 178 15.07 0.35 1.13
C LEU A 178 16.14 1.45 1.29
N SER A 179 16.96 1.67 0.26
CA SER A 179 17.98 2.73 0.22
C SER A 179 17.48 4.04 -0.36
N SER A 180 16.38 4.04 -1.11
CA SER A 180 15.81 5.26 -1.71
C SER A 180 14.88 6.03 -0.76
N LEU A 181 15.21 6.08 0.52
CA LEU A 181 14.48 6.78 1.57
C LEU A 181 14.35 8.30 1.37
N ASN A 182 14.87 8.85 0.29
CA ASN A 182 14.88 10.27 -0.01
C ASN A 182 13.77 10.70 -0.98
N TYR A 183 12.55 10.22 -0.79
CA TYR A 183 11.42 10.78 -1.51
C TYR A 183 11.14 12.20 -1.03
N ASN A 184 11.40 13.19 -1.89
CA ASN A 184 11.20 14.62 -1.62
C ASN A 184 9.81 15.14 -2.03
N GLY A 185 8.91 14.25 -2.44
CA GLY A 185 7.54 14.61 -2.84
C GLY A 185 6.55 14.70 -1.68
N PRO A 186 5.29 15.07 -1.97
CA PRO A 186 4.23 15.09 -0.96
C PRO A 186 4.04 13.70 -0.35
N LYS A 187 4.16 13.63 0.97
CA LYS A 187 4.26 12.36 1.73
C LYS A 187 2.91 11.77 2.15
N GLN A 188 1.80 12.35 1.74
CA GLN A 188 0.48 11.93 2.22
C GLN A 188 -0.54 11.95 1.10
N PRO A 189 -1.43 10.95 1.03
CA PRO A 189 -2.56 11.00 0.12
C PRO A 189 -3.51 12.12 0.51
N GLU A 190 -4.13 12.71 -0.47
CA GLU A 190 -5.19 13.69 -0.28
C GLU A 190 -6.54 12.97 -0.25
N TRP A 191 -7.39 13.37 0.67
CA TRP A 191 -8.76 12.87 0.81
C TRP A 191 -9.75 13.95 0.48
N LEU A 192 -10.68 13.67 -0.40
CA LEU A 192 -11.79 14.53 -0.73
C LEU A 192 -13.08 13.77 -0.45
N ILE A 193 -13.89 14.29 0.47
CA ILE A 193 -15.17 13.69 0.82
C ILE A 193 -16.27 14.73 0.61
N VAL A 194 -17.23 14.39 -0.23
CA VAL A 194 -18.36 15.25 -0.56
C VAL A 194 -19.65 14.52 -0.21
N GLN A 195 -20.55 15.20 0.50
CA GLN A 195 -21.82 14.63 0.89
C GLN A 195 -22.99 15.51 0.50
N PHE A 196 -24.09 14.88 0.11
CA PHE A 196 -25.40 15.50 0.06
C PHE A 196 -26.46 14.60 0.70
N VAL A 197 -27.56 15.23 1.13
CA VAL A 197 -28.73 14.53 1.62
C VAL A 197 -29.71 14.37 0.47
N VAL A 198 -30.27 13.20 0.31
CA VAL A 198 -31.35 12.94 -0.66
C VAL A 198 -32.57 13.79 -0.29
N ASP A 199 -32.76 14.89 -1.00
CA ASP A 199 -33.89 15.80 -0.84
C ASP A 199 -34.36 16.31 -2.21
N PRO A 200 -35.56 15.90 -2.69
CA PRO A 200 -36.10 16.36 -3.97
C PRO A 200 -36.32 17.88 -4.08
N LYS A 201 -36.28 18.60 -2.96
CA LYS A 201 -36.47 20.05 -2.91
C LYS A 201 -35.16 20.85 -2.90
N ASP A 202 -34.03 20.18 -2.90
CA ASP A 202 -32.72 20.84 -2.90
C ASP A 202 -32.39 21.39 -4.30
N ASN A 203 -32.43 22.72 -4.43
CA ASN A 203 -32.17 23.41 -5.67
C ASN A 203 -30.68 23.74 -5.90
N ARG A 204 -29.78 23.31 -5.00
CA ARG A 204 -28.34 23.51 -5.18
C ARG A 204 -27.80 22.59 -6.27
N SER A 205 -26.77 23.04 -6.97
CA SER A 205 -26.00 22.16 -7.85
C SER A 205 -25.13 21.18 -7.01
N LEU A 206 -24.73 20.07 -7.61
CA LEU A 206 -23.87 19.10 -6.93
C LEU A 206 -22.52 19.71 -6.51
N SER A 207 -22.00 20.68 -7.28
CA SER A 207 -20.80 21.43 -6.92
C SER A 207 -20.93 22.25 -5.62
N GLN A 208 -22.15 22.48 -5.15
CA GLN A 208 -22.45 23.16 -3.90
C GLN A 208 -22.77 22.19 -2.75
N ALA A 209 -22.66 20.89 -2.98
CA ALA A 209 -22.83 19.89 -1.92
C ALA A 209 -21.81 20.09 -0.78
N ASN A 210 -22.13 19.57 0.39
CA ASN A 210 -21.31 19.77 1.57
C ASN A 210 -19.97 19.05 1.43
N TYR A 211 -18.91 19.83 1.49
CA TYR A 211 -17.55 19.29 1.56
C TYR A 211 -17.22 18.89 3.00
N ILE A 212 -16.85 17.64 3.21
CA ILE A 212 -16.45 17.09 4.51
C ILE A 212 -15.09 16.42 4.32
N GLY A 213 -14.05 17.17 4.00
CA GLY A 213 -12.77 16.56 3.72
C GLY A 213 -11.67 17.08 4.62
N ALA A 214 -10.65 16.23 4.85
CA ALA A 214 -9.37 16.67 5.34
C ALA A 214 -8.41 16.64 4.15
N ARG A 215 -7.92 17.79 3.74
CA ARG A 215 -6.80 17.89 2.80
C ARG A 215 -5.52 17.61 3.56
N TYR A 216 -4.77 16.65 3.11
CA TYR A 216 -3.41 16.41 3.56
C TYR A 216 -2.46 16.60 2.36
N GLY A 217 -1.79 17.75 2.30
CA GLY A 217 -0.82 18.09 1.26
C GLY A 217 -1.39 18.95 0.13
N GLY A 218 -0.72 19.97 -0.28
CA GLY A 218 -1.16 20.94 -1.27
C GLY A 218 -0.99 20.44 -2.70
N LEU A 219 -1.86 19.56 -3.19
CA LEU A 219 -2.04 19.39 -4.62
C LEU A 219 -2.74 20.64 -5.15
N SER A 220 -2.02 21.47 -5.89
CA SER A 220 -2.62 22.56 -6.64
C SER A 220 -3.59 21.99 -7.67
N GLY A 221 -4.85 22.39 -7.62
CA GLY A 221 -5.88 22.00 -8.59
C GLY A 221 -7.17 21.45 -8.01
N PHE A 222 -7.21 21.11 -6.72
CA PHE A 222 -8.45 20.71 -6.04
C PHE A 222 -8.89 21.82 -5.07
N GLU A 223 -9.43 22.89 -5.60
CA GLU A 223 -10.06 23.94 -4.79
C GLU A 223 -11.57 23.70 -4.70
N GLY A 224 -12.04 23.48 -3.48
CA GLY A 224 -13.48 23.33 -3.23
C GLY A 224 -14.02 21.92 -3.50
N ASN A 225 -15.31 21.87 -3.83
CA ASN A 225 -16.01 20.66 -4.22
C ASN A 225 -15.82 20.46 -5.72
N SER A 226 -15.04 19.46 -6.09
CA SER A 226 -14.65 19.17 -7.48
C SER A 226 -15.54 18.13 -8.16
N LEU A 227 -16.82 18.00 -7.80
CA LEU A 227 -17.77 17.16 -8.53
C LEU A 227 -18.43 17.96 -9.64
N VAL A 228 -18.37 17.46 -10.84
CA VAL A 228 -18.97 18.02 -12.05
C VAL A 228 -20.01 17.04 -12.61
N VAL A 229 -21.11 17.58 -13.08
CA VAL A 229 -22.14 16.81 -13.79
C VAL A 229 -22.09 17.19 -15.26
N ALA A 230 -21.86 16.23 -16.14
CA ALA A 230 -21.84 16.43 -17.59
C ALA A 230 -22.22 15.13 -18.31
N GLU A 231 -22.97 15.26 -19.41
CA GLU A 231 -23.25 14.15 -20.33
C GLU A 231 -23.81 12.89 -19.66
N GLY A 232 -24.65 13.04 -18.65
CA GLY A 232 -25.22 11.90 -17.93
C GLY A 232 -24.29 11.24 -16.91
N LYS A 233 -23.20 11.89 -16.57
CA LYS A 233 -22.21 11.38 -15.61
C LYS A 233 -21.88 12.43 -14.54
N ILE A 234 -21.59 11.94 -13.34
CA ILE A 234 -20.95 12.72 -12.29
C ILE A 234 -19.47 12.32 -12.30
N SER A 235 -18.58 13.29 -12.36
CA SER A 235 -17.14 13.03 -12.36
C SER A 235 -16.41 13.92 -11.37
N TRP A 236 -15.20 13.50 -10.97
CA TRP A 236 -14.28 14.36 -10.28
C TRP A 236 -13.58 15.27 -11.29
N ASP A 237 -13.62 16.57 -11.05
CA ASP A 237 -12.88 17.56 -11.85
C ASP A 237 -11.40 17.52 -11.45
N GLY A 238 -10.54 17.09 -12.35
CA GLY A 238 -9.10 17.02 -12.11
C GLY A 238 -8.36 16.16 -13.13
N ASN A 239 -7.06 16.36 -13.22
CA ASN A 239 -6.18 15.50 -14.01
C ASN A 239 -5.57 14.42 -13.11
N PHE A 240 -5.83 13.16 -13.44
CA PHE A 240 -5.39 11.99 -12.67
C PHE A 240 -4.32 11.16 -13.40
N GLU A 241 -3.84 11.59 -14.58
CA GLU A 241 -2.89 10.80 -15.40
C GLU A 241 -1.62 10.42 -14.65
N ASP A 242 -1.07 11.38 -13.89
CA ASP A 242 0.16 11.18 -13.11
C ASP A 242 -0.10 10.87 -11.65
N LEU A 243 -1.34 10.58 -11.28
CA LEU A 243 -1.73 10.33 -9.90
C LEU A 243 -2.17 8.88 -9.69
N MET A 244 -1.80 8.33 -8.56
CA MET A 244 -2.50 7.19 -7.99
C MET A 244 -3.81 7.70 -7.38
N ALA A 245 -4.93 7.30 -7.91
CA ALA A 245 -6.23 7.75 -7.45
C ALA A 245 -7.20 6.59 -7.25
N ALA A 246 -8.10 6.74 -6.29
CA ALA A 246 -9.17 5.78 -6.05
C ALA A 246 -10.41 6.49 -5.50
N THR A 247 -11.58 5.99 -5.86
CA THR A 247 -12.85 6.60 -5.50
C THR A 247 -13.88 5.58 -5.05
N CYS A 248 -14.89 6.03 -4.36
CA CYS A 248 -16.12 5.27 -4.11
C CYS A 248 -17.31 6.19 -3.84
N CYS A 249 -18.51 5.66 -4.00
CA CYS A 249 -19.73 6.31 -3.61
C CYS A 249 -20.48 5.41 -2.60
N ILE A 250 -20.88 5.99 -1.46
CA ILE A 250 -21.53 5.27 -0.38
C ILE A 250 -22.85 5.95 -0.06
N ALA A 251 -23.92 5.17 0.03
CA ALA A 251 -25.17 5.65 0.60
C ALA A 251 -25.36 5.10 2.00
N THR A 252 -25.87 5.92 2.89
CA THR A 252 -26.23 5.54 4.26
C THR A 252 -27.62 6.02 4.62
N ARG A 253 -28.38 5.17 5.33
CA ARG A 253 -29.71 5.44 5.85
C ARG A 253 -29.71 5.22 7.34
N LYS A 254 -30.16 6.21 8.08
CA LYS A 254 -30.32 6.09 9.53
C LYS A 254 -31.79 5.99 9.88
N THR A 255 -32.19 4.87 10.49
CA THR A 255 -33.56 4.66 10.97
C THR A 255 -33.53 4.39 12.48
N GLY A 256 -33.78 5.41 13.27
CA GLY A 256 -33.65 5.32 14.74
C GLY A 256 -32.20 5.01 15.16
N ASN A 257 -32.01 3.85 15.79
CA ASN A 257 -30.68 3.37 16.21
C ASN A 257 -30.01 2.42 15.18
N SER A 258 -30.68 2.05 14.11
CA SER A 258 -30.14 1.23 13.06
C SER A 258 -29.56 2.08 11.92
N VAL A 259 -28.55 1.56 11.28
CA VAL A 259 -27.94 2.15 10.11
C VAL A 259 -27.93 1.10 9.01
N GLN A 260 -28.37 1.47 7.83
CA GLN A 260 -28.19 0.72 6.60
C GLN A 260 -27.13 1.43 5.75
N ALA A 261 -26.33 0.68 5.03
CA ALA A 261 -25.30 1.20 4.15
C ALA A 261 -25.26 0.41 2.83
N THR A 262 -24.61 0.96 1.82
CA THR A 262 -24.23 0.23 0.61
C THR A 262 -23.10 -0.75 0.90
N ASN A 263 -22.95 -1.76 0.06
CA ASN A 263 -21.77 -2.61 0.05
C ASN A 263 -20.78 -2.09 -1.00
N THR A 264 -19.76 -1.36 -0.56
CA THR A 264 -18.88 -0.62 -1.47
C THR A 264 -17.42 -0.89 -1.17
N THR A 265 -16.66 -1.13 -2.23
CA THR A 265 -15.19 -1.21 -2.19
C THR A 265 -14.59 0.01 -2.90
N LEU A 266 -13.36 0.34 -2.51
CA LEU A 266 -12.61 1.41 -3.16
C LEU A 266 -12.25 0.99 -4.59
N PHE A 267 -12.56 1.84 -5.56
CA PHE A 267 -12.29 1.62 -6.98
C PHE A 267 -11.09 2.48 -7.40
N GLY A 268 -10.02 1.85 -7.87
CA GLY A 268 -8.77 2.51 -8.23
C GLY A 268 -8.62 2.74 -9.72
N ASN A 269 -7.93 3.84 -10.10
CA ASN A 269 -7.51 4.07 -11.47
C ASN A 269 -6.38 3.10 -11.90
N THR A 270 -5.94 3.20 -13.13
CA THR A 270 -4.89 2.34 -13.68
C THR A 270 -3.61 2.39 -12.84
N ASN A 271 -3.19 3.57 -12.38
CA ASN A 271 -1.99 3.73 -11.56
C ASN A 271 -2.16 3.10 -10.18
N PHE A 272 -3.30 3.30 -9.53
CA PHE A 272 -3.62 2.64 -8.26
C PHE A 272 -3.57 1.11 -8.38
N ASN A 273 -4.16 0.56 -9.43
CA ASN A 273 -4.21 -0.88 -9.66
C ASN A 273 -2.83 -1.46 -10.00
N LYS A 274 -2.00 -0.74 -10.78
CA LYS A 274 -0.60 -1.13 -11.03
C LYS A 274 0.21 -1.16 -9.72
N MET A 275 0.05 -0.12 -8.89
CA MET A 275 0.70 -0.05 -7.59
C MET A 275 0.27 -1.17 -6.65
N LEU A 276 -1.03 -1.45 -6.61
CA LEU A 276 -1.58 -2.54 -5.79
C LEU A 276 -1.02 -3.89 -6.24
N ALA A 277 -0.99 -4.16 -7.55
CA ALA A 277 -0.41 -5.37 -8.11
C ALA A 277 1.08 -5.52 -7.77
N SER A 278 1.83 -4.43 -7.81
CA SER A 278 3.25 -4.41 -7.41
C SER A 278 3.43 -4.77 -5.93
N ALA A 279 2.57 -4.26 -5.06
CA ALA A 279 2.60 -4.55 -3.62
C ALA A 279 2.11 -5.98 -3.26
N GLU A 280 1.43 -6.66 -4.16
CA GLU A 280 0.99 -8.05 -4.00
C GLU A 280 2.01 -9.07 -4.56
N GLY A 281 3.05 -8.59 -5.24
CA GLY A 281 4.08 -9.45 -5.84
C GLY A 281 4.91 -10.20 -4.79
N THR A 282 5.16 -11.50 -5.04
CA THR A 282 5.91 -12.38 -4.12
C THR A 282 7.34 -11.89 -3.89
N ASP A 283 7.88 -11.18 -4.85
CA ASP A 283 9.24 -10.65 -4.81
C ASP A 283 9.41 -9.54 -3.78
N TYR A 284 8.40 -8.76 -3.58
CA TYR A 284 8.35 -7.66 -2.65
C TYR A 284 8.14 -8.10 -1.18
N GLU A 285 7.42 -9.20 -0.98
CA GLU A 285 6.96 -9.63 0.35
C GLU A 285 8.12 -9.83 1.35
N ASN A 286 9.22 -10.43 0.93
CA ASN A 286 10.36 -10.69 1.81
C ASN A 286 11.08 -9.40 2.24
N GLU A 287 11.27 -8.45 1.32
CA GLU A 287 11.91 -7.16 1.62
C GLU A 287 11.07 -6.36 2.62
N VAL A 288 9.75 -6.36 2.40
CA VAL A 288 8.82 -5.73 3.32
C VAL A 288 8.90 -6.34 4.71
N LEU A 289 8.92 -7.65 4.84
CA LEU A 289 8.96 -8.32 6.12
C LEU A 289 10.28 -8.11 6.87
N VAL A 290 11.40 -7.98 6.14
CA VAL A 290 12.69 -7.57 6.73
C VAL A 290 12.59 -6.17 7.32
N SER A 291 11.97 -5.23 6.61
CA SER A 291 11.76 -3.86 7.12
C SER A 291 10.95 -3.82 8.43
N TRP A 292 10.07 -4.79 8.64
CA TRP A 292 9.33 -4.97 9.88
C TRP A 292 10.10 -5.74 10.96
N GLY A 293 11.36 -6.11 10.69
CA GLY A 293 12.24 -6.80 11.60
C GLY A 293 11.95 -8.31 11.72
N ALA A 294 11.47 -8.93 10.65
CA ALA A 294 11.42 -10.39 10.58
C ALA A 294 12.85 -10.96 10.69
N LYS A 295 12.99 -12.03 11.44
CA LYS A 295 14.28 -12.71 11.54
C LYS A 295 14.52 -13.53 10.28
N GLU A 296 15.72 -13.48 9.75
CA GLU A 296 16.16 -14.20 8.55
C GLU A 296 15.73 -15.68 8.54
N GLY A 297 15.96 -16.40 9.66
CA GLY A 297 15.54 -17.80 9.78
C GLY A 297 14.04 -18.04 9.91
N ALA A 298 13.23 -17.00 10.20
CA ALA A 298 11.78 -17.11 10.28
C ALA A 298 11.13 -16.97 8.90
N ILE A 299 11.75 -16.20 8.00
CA ILE A 299 11.31 -16.05 6.60
C ILE A 299 11.57 -17.37 5.86
N LEU A 300 12.73 -17.99 6.07
CA LEU A 300 13.12 -19.25 5.43
C LEU A 300 12.23 -20.45 5.82
N LYS A 301 11.69 -20.49 7.02
CA LYS A 301 10.94 -21.65 7.52
C LYS A 301 9.45 -21.66 7.17
N GLY A 302 8.85 -20.55 6.83
CA GLY A 302 7.39 -20.45 6.78
C GLY A 302 6.76 -20.41 5.39
N SER A 303 7.40 -19.79 4.40
CA SER A 303 6.73 -19.51 3.12
C SER A 303 7.35 -20.20 1.91
N ILE A 304 8.63 -20.49 1.95
CA ILE A 304 9.35 -21.05 0.80
C ILE A 304 9.05 -22.53 0.62
N ALA A 305 8.78 -23.24 1.69
CA ALA A 305 8.49 -24.69 1.66
C ALA A 305 7.06 -25.03 1.19
N THR A 306 6.11 -24.08 1.21
CA THR A 306 4.70 -24.32 0.86
C THR A 306 4.26 -23.69 -0.45
N ARG A 307 5.03 -22.78 -1.04
CA ARG A 307 4.78 -22.25 -2.38
C ARG A 307 5.77 -22.87 -3.35
N SER A 308 5.40 -24.00 -3.91
CA SER A 308 6.10 -24.61 -5.04
C SER A 308 6.23 -23.59 -6.18
N GLY A 309 7.42 -23.04 -6.36
CA GLY A 309 7.76 -22.13 -7.45
C GLY A 309 8.53 -20.87 -7.07
N ALA A 310 8.49 -20.42 -5.82
CA ALA A 310 9.37 -19.35 -5.34
C ALA A 310 10.67 -20.00 -4.85
N GLY A 311 11.63 -20.14 -5.74
CA GLY A 311 12.91 -20.76 -5.44
C GLY A 311 13.65 -20.03 -4.32
N THR A 312 14.46 -20.79 -3.60
CA THR A 312 15.53 -20.36 -2.70
C THR A 312 16.56 -19.44 -3.38
N ASP A 313 16.21 -18.92 -4.55
CA ASP A 313 17.10 -18.29 -5.51
C ASP A 313 17.14 -16.77 -5.41
N ARG A 314 16.36 -16.19 -4.48
CA ARG A 314 16.31 -14.74 -4.37
C ARG A 314 17.35 -14.21 -3.40
N VAL A 315 18.19 -13.36 -3.93
CA VAL A 315 19.19 -12.61 -3.20
C VAL A 315 18.71 -11.18 -2.97
N VAL A 316 18.71 -10.71 -1.73
CA VAL A 316 18.29 -9.37 -1.31
C VAL A 316 19.44 -8.66 -0.63
N GLY A 317 19.53 -7.34 -0.82
CA GLY A 317 20.61 -6.54 -0.25
C GLY A 317 21.95 -6.91 -0.87
N LEU A 318 21.98 -7.11 -2.19
CA LEU A 318 23.21 -7.36 -2.91
C LEU A 318 24.12 -6.13 -2.80
N LYS A 319 25.37 -6.35 -2.42
CA LYS A 319 26.41 -5.33 -2.36
C LYS A 319 27.62 -5.77 -3.14
N VAL A 320 28.25 -4.82 -3.81
CA VAL A 320 29.51 -5.05 -4.54
C VAL A 320 30.57 -4.21 -3.87
N ASN A 321 31.61 -4.84 -3.33
CA ASN A 321 32.67 -4.19 -2.54
C ASN A 321 32.13 -3.38 -1.32
N GLY A 322 30.94 -3.76 -0.80
CA GLY A 322 30.28 -3.07 0.29
C GLY A 322 29.27 -2.01 -0.13
N ASP A 323 29.26 -1.61 -1.40
CA ASP A 323 28.37 -0.59 -1.95
C ASP A 323 27.16 -1.20 -2.66
N LEU A 324 26.08 -0.42 -2.77
CA LEU A 324 24.89 -0.83 -3.52
C LEU A 324 25.16 -0.85 -5.03
N PRO A 325 24.81 -1.94 -5.74
CA PRO A 325 24.97 -2.02 -7.18
C PRO A 325 23.90 -1.19 -7.92
N PRO A 326 24.17 -0.73 -9.18
CA PRO A 326 25.44 -0.96 -9.87
C PRO A 326 26.55 0.00 -9.41
N ILE A 327 27.72 -0.54 -9.08
CA ILE A 327 28.90 0.29 -8.85
C ILE A 327 29.52 0.70 -10.20
N THR A 328 30.08 1.90 -10.28
CA THR A 328 30.80 2.33 -11.48
C THR A 328 32.26 1.94 -11.38
N GLN A 329 32.73 1.16 -12.34
CA GLN A 329 34.15 0.80 -12.45
C GLN A 329 34.96 2.02 -12.89
N VAL A 330 36.01 2.36 -12.15
CA VAL A 330 36.98 3.35 -12.61
C VAL A 330 37.86 2.71 -13.67
N ALA A 331 38.16 3.43 -14.73
CA ALA A 331 38.99 2.94 -15.83
C ALA A 331 40.36 2.40 -15.32
N THR A 332 40.54 1.10 -15.38
CA THR A 332 41.74 0.39 -14.95
C THR A 332 42.08 -0.70 -15.98
N THR A 333 43.37 -0.98 -16.15
CA THR A 333 43.83 -2.10 -16.97
C THR A 333 44.32 -3.21 -16.06
N GLY A 334 43.99 -4.47 -16.37
CA GLY A 334 44.42 -5.62 -15.58
C GLY A 334 43.31 -6.26 -14.76
N ASP A 335 43.69 -7.01 -13.74
CA ASP A 335 42.78 -7.79 -12.93
C ASP A 335 42.15 -6.94 -11.84
N VAL A 336 40.81 -6.96 -11.77
CA VAL A 336 40.04 -6.31 -10.73
C VAL A 336 39.20 -7.36 -10.00
N THR A 337 39.30 -7.37 -8.69
CA THR A 337 38.53 -8.27 -7.84
C THR A 337 37.32 -7.56 -7.26
N TYR A 338 36.15 -8.16 -7.43
CA TYR A 338 34.88 -7.72 -6.84
C TYR A 338 34.42 -8.74 -5.80
N THR A 339 34.04 -8.24 -4.66
CA THR A 339 33.41 -9.03 -3.61
C THR A 339 31.92 -8.72 -3.57
N ILE A 340 31.12 -9.70 -3.94
CA ILE A 340 29.66 -9.57 -3.95
C ILE A 340 29.12 -10.25 -2.70
N THR A 341 28.35 -9.54 -1.90
CA THR A 341 27.72 -10.06 -0.70
C THR A 341 26.21 -9.85 -0.77
N ALA A 342 25.46 -10.61 0.00
CA ALA A 342 24.03 -10.46 0.11
C ALA A 342 23.63 -10.40 1.60
N ASP A 343 22.76 -9.48 1.92
CA ASP A 343 22.20 -9.39 3.27
C ASP A 343 21.25 -10.56 3.52
N TYR A 344 20.62 -11.09 2.47
CA TYR A 344 19.67 -12.19 2.52
C TYR A 344 19.71 -13.05 1.25
N GLY A 345 19.44 -14.37 1.41
CA GLY A 345 19.46 -15.35 0.33
C GLY A 345 20.84 -15.94 0.10
N ASP A 346 20.91 -16.99 -0.70
CA ASP A 346 22.15 -17.67 -1.08
C ASP A 346 22.59 -17.20 -2.45
N LEU A 347 23.83 -16.73 -2.55
CA LEU A 347 24.48 -16.45 -3.82
C LEU A 347 24.71 -17.76 -4.57
N LYS A 348 24.76 -17.69 -5.90
CA LYS A 348 24.99 -18.84 -6.77
C LYS A 348 26.38 -18.80 -7.36
N ASP A 349 26.99 -19.95 -7.56
CA ASP A 349 28.24 -20.07 -8.27
C ASP A 349 27.97 -20.11 -9.79
N VAL A 350 27.64 -18.95 -10.35
CA VAL A 350 27.35 -18.76 -11.77
C VAL A 350 28.19 -17.61 -12.32
N ALA A 351 28.65 -17.73 -13.54
CA ALA A 351 29.39 -16.65 -14.20
C ALA A 351 28.49 -15.41 -14.39
N PRO A 352 29.03 -14.18 -14.30
CA PRO A 352 28.30 -12.97 -14.62
C PRO A 352 27.90 -12.98 -16.10
N ALA A 353 26.79 -12.30 -16.42
CA ALA A 353 26.28 -12.14 -17.76
C ALA A 353 26.50 -10.69 -18.27
N ASN A 354 26.29 -10.48 -19.55
CA ASN A 354 26.44 -9.19 -20.23
C ASN A 354 27.82 -8.52 -20.05
N VAL A 355 28.85 -9.32 -19.93
CA VAL A 355 30.23 -8.80 -19.83
C VAL A 355 30.63 -8.12 -21.17
N PRO A 356 31.02 -6.82 -21.14
CA PRO A 356 31.39 -6.11 -22.36
C PRO A 356 32.53 -6.79 -23.15
N ALA A 357 32.51 -6.63 -24.46
CA ALA A 357 33.51 -7.25 -25.33
C ALA A 357 34.95 -6.83 -24.93
N GLY A 358 35.87 -7.80 -24.92
CA GLY A 358 37.26 -7.59 -24.50
C GLY A 358 37.49 -7.77 -22.99
N ILE A 359 36.54 -7.59 -22.15
CA ILE A 359 36.65 -7.92 -20.72
C ILE A 359 36.46 -9.41 -20.53
N THR A 360 37.33 -10.04 -19.77
CA THR A 360 37.28 -11.49 -19.55
C THR A 360 37.03 -11.82 -18.08
N VAL A 361 36.21 -12.82 -17.84
CA VAL A 361 36.05 -13.40 -16.51
C VAL A 361 37.24 -14.30 -16.23
N LYS A 362 38.16 -13.85 -15.41
CA LYS A 362 39.35 -14.62 -15.04
C LYS A 362 39.02 -15.77 -14.11
N SER A 363 38.21 -15.48 -13.09
CA SER A 363 37.71 -16.51 -12.18
C SER A 363 36.52 -15.98 -11.39
N HIS A 364 35.73 -16.92 -10.88
CA HIS A 364 34.73 -16.64 -9.86
C HIS A 364 34.69 -17.77 -8.86
N SER A 365 34.28 -17.47 -7.65
CA SER A 365 34.15 -18.48 -6.57
C SER A 365 33.11 -18.07 -5.56
N LEU A 366 32.43 -19.06 -5.03
CA LEU A 366 31.40 -18.88 -4.00
C LEU A 366 31.94 -19.42 -2.67
N SER A 367 31.77 -18.65 -1.60
CA SER A 367 32.11 -19.10 -0.25
C SER A 367 31.24 -20.29 0.18
N ALA A 368 31.76 -21.12 1.09
CA ALA A 368 31.04 -22.31 1.60
C ALA A 368 29.70 -21.96 2.27
N ASN A 369 29.58 -20.78 2.87
CA ASN A 369 28.34 -20.28 3.47
C ASN A 369 27.38 -19.63 2.46
N LYS A 370 27.76 -19.58 1.17
CA LYS A 370 26.99 -18.97 0.07
C LYS A 370 26.63 -17.49 0.25
N LYS A 371 27.34 -16.77 1.12
CA LYS A 371 27.07 -15.35 1.41
C LYS A 371 28.05 -14.40 0.75
N THR A 372 29.14 -14.91 0.21
CA THR A 372 30.17 -14.12 -0.45
C THR A 372 30.53 -14.79 -1.78
N TYR A 373 30.44 -14.04 -2.84
CA TYR A 373 30.86 -14.42 -4.18
C TYR A 373 32.01 -13.50 -4.60
N THR A 374 33.12 -14.08 -4.98
CA THR A 374 34.30 -13.34 -5.46
C THR A 374 34.37 -13.47 -6.96
N LEU A 375 34.44 -12.34 -7.66
CA LEU A 375 34.53 -12.24 -9.10
C LEU A 375 35.81 -11.50 -9.46
N ILE A 376 36.63 -12.09 -10.37
CA ILE A 376 37.84 -11.45 -10.90
C ILE A 376 37.63 -11.24 -12.39
N LEU A 377 37.67 -9.98 -12.80
CA LEU A 377 37.60 -9.57 -14.18
C LEU A 377 38.94 -9.00 -14.64
N THR A 378 39.34 -9.34 -15.86
CA THR A 378 40.55 -8.75 -16.52
C THR A 378 40.06 -7.72 -17.52
N TYR A 379 40.50 -6.48 -17.34
CA TYR A 379 40.16 -5.35 -18.18
C TYR A 379 41.30 -5.09 -19.17
N PRO A 380 41.03 -5.05 -20.49
CA PRO A 380 42.01 -4.62 -21.50
C PRO A 380 42.17 -3.09 -21.43
N GLN A 381 43.15 -2.57 -22.16
CA GLN A 381 43.40 -1.13 -22.23
C GLN A 381 42.22 -0.37 -22.84
N THR A 382 41.52 -0.98 -23.79
CA THR A 382 40.34 -0.43 -24.43
C THR A 382 39.19 -1.43 -24.37
N HIS A 383 38.01 -0.96 -24.02
CA HIS A 383 36.77 -1.75 -23.99
C HIS A 383 35.55 -0.86 -24.16
N PRO A 384 34.45 -1.37 -24.74
CA PRO A 384 33.20 -0.64 -24.83
C PRO A 384 32.55 -0.47 -23.44
N ALA A 385 31.69 0.53 -23.33
CA ALA A 385 30.80 0.66 -22.19
C ALA A 385 29.82 -0.51 -22.12
N GLY A 386 29.38 -0.84 -20.89
CA GLY A 386 28.34 -1.85 -20.69
C GLY A 386 28.00 -2.09 -19.25
N MET A 387 26.99 -2.92 -19.04
CA MET A 387 26.49 -3.27 -17.72
C MET A 387 26.69 -4.75 -17.49
N ILE A 388 27.44 -5.11 -16.46
CA ILE A 388 27.65 -6.51 -16.06
C ILE A 388 26.56 -6.91 -15.09
N THR A 389 25.93 -8.05 -15.34
CA THR A 389 24.84 -8.57 -14.52
C THR A 389 25.23 -9.86 -13.81
N TYR A 390 24.72 -10.04 -12.60
CA TYR A 390 24.86 -11.26 -11.82
C TYR A 390 23.51 -11.65 -11.23
N MET A 391 23.07 -12.89 -11.45
CA MET A 391 21.77 -13.39 -11.06
C MET A 391 20.61 -12.48 -11.54
N GLY A 392 20.74 -11.89 -12.74
CA GLY A 392 19.74 -11.02 -13.35
C GLY A 392 19.69 -9.59 -12.79
N LYS A 393 20.62 -9.20 -11.92
CA LYS A 393 20.75 -7.83 -11.40
C LYS A 393 21.99 -7.17 -11.98
N ASP A 394 21.87 -5.90 -12.31
CA ASP A 394 23.00 -5.06 -12.73
C ASP A 394 23.92 -4.84 -11.53
N ILE A 395 25.21 -5.21 -11.69
CA ILE A 395 26.17 -5.16 -10.59
C ILE A 395 27.31 -4.17 -10.83
N ILE A 396 27.78 -4.04 -12.06
CA ILE A 396 28.91 -3.16 -12.39
C ILE A 396 28.56 -2.39 -13.67
N ASN A 397 28.58 -1.08 -13.58
CA ASN A 397 28.57 -0.18 -14.72
C ASN A 397 30.01 0.06 -15.19
N VAL A 398 30.33 -0.40 -16.39
CA VAL A 398 31.63 -0.27 -16.98
C VAL A 398 31.60 0.91 -17.97
N PRO A 399 32.31 2.01 -17.70
CA PRO A 399 32.42 3.11 -18.66
C PRO A 399 33.26 2.68 -19.87
N GLU A 400 33.11 3.35 -20.98
CA GLU A 400 33.96 3.18 -22.12
C GLU A 400 35.41 3.60 -21.80
N SER A 401 36.36 2.73 -22.14
CA SER A 401 37.78 3.05 -22.05
C SER A 401 38.37 3.22 -23.47
N VAL A 402 38.85 4.42 -23.77
CA VAL A 402 39.47 4.80 -25.03
C VAL A 402 40.94 5.03 -24.75
N GLU A 403 41.84 4.65 -25.70
CA GLU A 403 43.25 5.01 -25.57
C GLU A 403 43.40 6.52 -25.38
N PRO A 404 44.22 6.98 -24.40
CA PRO A 404 44.56 8.38 -24.33
C PRO A 404 45.23 8.78 -25.66
N GLY A 405 44.49 9.59 -26.42
CA GLY A 405 44.94 10.04 -27.74
C GLY A 405 46.37 10.54 -27.63
N GLY A 406 47.28 9.91 -28.35
CA GLY A 406 48.65 10.35 -28.45
C GLY A 406 48.66 11.79 -28.93
N GLY A 407 48.97 12.73 -28.04
CA GLY A 407 49.18 14.10 -28.39
C GLY A 407 50.32 14.15 -29.39
N GLY A 408 49.97 14.40 -30.64
CA GLY A 408 50.95 14.66 -31.69
C GLY A 408 51.72 15.93 -31.32
N ALA A 409 53.01 15.77 -31.27
CA ALA A 409 53.96 16.85 -31.14
C ALA A 409 53.96 17.76 -32.37
#